data_3c8b4548040e6031b3235a7eede25c2c
#
_entry.id   3c8b4548040e6031b3235a7eede25c2c
#
_cell.length_a   1.000
_cell.length_b   1.000
_cell.length_c   1.000
_cell.angle_alpha   90.00
_cell.angle_beta   90.00
_cell.angle_gamma   90.00
#
_symmetry.space_group_name_H-M   'P 1'
#
loop_
_entity.id
_entity.type
_entity.pdbx_description
1 polymer ?
#
loop_
_entity_poly.entity_id
_entity_poly.type
_entity_poly.pdbx_seq_one_letter_code
_entity_poly.pdbx_strand_id
1 'polypeptide(L)'
;MQVKVEAALLDGMKDCQADSGQVIVLDIDNDVFVASSGFAMSGDTTDYLKVNLADESAACGLGRLEWYLRMLESGEVKLDDKQETGNGVLVVGNDTIVDDNWRRGGYGKISVKTAIAHNVNTTYFKCLSKVYGEDKAIDLFRREKELSVTEIAKELKDSILIRNDEYADSIKSAMRYFITNGLGKSADCEGVKVAGYSNTTMTGNNNYTLDFYAYFPYDKPAYVVVVRMKKKGLPASAGGMCASVVRRIVPDICKQIH
;
A
#
# COMPACT_ATOMS: atom_id res chain seq x y z
N MET A 1 6.76 -23.17 -0.65
CA MET A 1 6.21 -21.79 -0.59
C MET A 1 5.60 -21.49 0.78
N GLN A 2 4.50 -22.15 1.20
CA GLN A 2 3.74 -21.84 2.42
C GLN A 2 4.61 -21.65 3.68
N VAL A 3 5.48 -22.62 4.03
CA VAL A 3 6.35 -22.55 5.23
C VAL A 3 7.26 -21.31 5.25
N LYS A 4 7.78 -20.90 4.09
CA LYS A 4 8.65 -19.72 3.99
C LYS A 4 7.87 -18.42 4.15
N VAL A 5 6.66 -18.37 3.60
CA VAL A 5 5.75 -17.22 3.76
C VAL A 5 5.34 -17.06 5.22
N GLU A 6 5.04 -18.17 5.91
CA GLU A 6 4.75 -18.18 7.35
C GLU A 6 5.93 -17.67 8.18
N ALA A 7 7.13 -18.18 7.92
CA ALA A 7 8.34 -17.75 8.63
C ALA A 7 8.62 -16.26 8.42
N ALA A 8 8.54 -15.78 7.18
CA ALA A 8 8.76 -14.37 6.85
C ALA A 8 7.76 -13.44 7.57
N LEU A 9 6.49 -13.85 7.66
CA LEU A 9 5.48 -13.08 8.39
C LEU A 9 5.79 -13.03 9.88
N LEU A 10 6.06 -14.19 10.51
CA LEU A 10 6.37 -14.27 11.94
C LEU A 10 7.61 -13.45 12.30
N ASP A 11 8.67 -13.53 11.51
CA ASP A 11 9.87 -12.74 11.73
C ASP A 11 9.57 -11.24 11.61
N GLY A 12 8.83 -10.84 10.57
CA GLY A 12 8.43 -9.44 10.41
C GLY A 12 7.55 -8.92 11.55
N MET A 13 6.62 -9.75 12.06
CA MET A 13 5.79 -9.40 13.21
C MET A 13 6.61 -9.22 14.48
N LYS A 14 7.58 -10.11 14.74
CA LYS A 14 8.51 -9.99 15.88
C LYS A 14 9.36 -8.74 15.79
N ASP A 15 9.93 -8.45 14.62
CA ASP A 15 10.80 -7.29 14.39
C ASP A 15 10.07 -5.96 14.66
N CYS A 16 8.78 -5.88 14.35
CA CYS A 16 8.00 -4.64 14.53
C CYS A 16 7.05 -4.67 15.72
N GLN A 17 7.04 -5.77 16.50
CA GLN A 17 6.16 -5.96 17.65
C GLN A 17 4.67 -5.81 17.26
N ALA A 18 4.26 -6.49 16.19
CA ALA A 18 2.88 -6.48 15.74
C ALA A 18 2.01 -7.38 16.60
N ASP A 19 0.80 -6.94 16.95
CA ASP A 19 -0.18 -7.70 17.71
C ASP A 19 -0.79 -8.83 16.86
N SER A 20 -0.98 -8.58 15.58
CA SER A 20 -1.42 -9.58 14.60
C SER A 20 -0.86 -9.27 13.21
N GLY A 21 -0.83 -10.28 12.37
CA GLY A 21 -0.39 -10.14 10.98
C GLY A 21 -0.96 -11.22 10.10
N GLN A 22 -1.10 -10.88 8.83
CA GLN A 22 -1.55 -11.80 7.80
C GLN A 22 -0.82 -11.51 6.48
N VAL A 23 -0.65 -12.56 5.69
CA VAL A 23 -0.05 -12.50 4.37
C VAL A 23 -0.77 -13.46 3.46
N ILE A 24 -0.98 -13.03 2.22
CA ILE A 24 -1.46 -13.88 1.13
C ILE A 24 -0.60 -13.68 -0.11
N VAL A 25 -0.57 -14.71 -0.93
CA VAL A 25 0.07 -14.70 -2.24
C VAL A 25 -0.93 -15.23 -3.26
N LEU A 26 -1.29 -14.40 -4.23
CA LEU A 26 -2.16 -14.74 -5.36
C LEU A 26 -1.30 -15.01 -6.59
N ASP A 27 -1.49 -16.14 -7.24
CA ASP A 27 -1.01 -16.42 -8.59
C ASP A 27 -2.00 -15.78 -9.57
N ILE A 28 -1.51 -14.82 -10.37
CA ILE A 28 -2.36 -14.02 -11.26
C ILE A 28 -2.91 -14.85 -12.42
N ASP A 29 -2.08 -15.69 -13.02
CA ASP A 29 -2.44 -16.46 -14.22
C ASP A 29 -3.46 -17.54 -13.90
N ASN A 30 -3.33 -18.20 -12.73
CA ASN A 30 -4.21 -19.28 -12.30
C ASN A 30 -5.39 -18.80 -11.44
N ASP A 31 -5.38 -17.55 -10.99
CA ASP A 31 -6.39 -16.94 -10.09
C ASP A 31 -6.58 -17.73 -8.77
N VAL A 32 -5.48 -18.23 -8.21
CA VAL A 32 -5.48 -19.02 -6.97
C VAL A 32 -4.56 -18.46 -5.92
N PHE A 33 -4.95 -18.56 -4.66
CA PHE A 33 -4.06 -18.22 -3.55
C PHE A 33 -3.10 -19.39 -3.29
N VAL A 34 -1.84 -19.22 -3.62
CA VAL A 34 -0.78 -20.24 -3.48
C VAL A 34 -0.12 -20.24 -2.11
N ALA A 35 -0.32 -19.21 -1.32
CA ALA A 35 0.01 -19.18 0.10
C ALA A 35 -0.90 -18.21 0.85
N SER A 36 -1.24 -18.58 2.11
CA SER A 36 -2.01 -17.75 3.02
C SER A 36 -1.62 -18.09 4.46
N SER A 37 -1.35 -17.08 5.28
CA SER A 37 -1.08 -17.27 6.70
C SER A 37 -1.50 -16.07 7.52
N GLY A 38 -1.91 -16.32 8.77
CA GLY A 38 -2.20 -15.30 9.76
C GLY A 38 -1.74 -15.75 11.15
N PHE A 39 -1.28 -14.77 11.95
CA PHE A 39 -0.88 -14.96 13.33
C PHE A 39 -1.39 -13.82 14.20
N ALA A 40 -1.68 -14.12 15.46
CA ALA A 40 -2.00 -13.14 16.50
C ALA A 40 -1.28 -13.48 17.80
N MET A 41 -0.95 -12.45 18.58
CA MET A 41 -0.39 -12.63 19.92
C MET A 41 -1.39 -13.35 20.82
N SER A 42 -0.88 -14.26 21.63
CA SER A 42 -1.68 -15.00 22.64
C SER A 42 -1.71 -14.25 23.95
N GLY A 43 -2.77 -13.46 24.19
CA GLY A 43 -2.93 -12.72 25.44
C GLY A 43 -1.75 -11.80 25.75
N ASP A 44 -1.26 -11.84 27.00
CA ASP A 44 -0.14 -11.01 27.47
C ASP A 44 1.25 -11.63 27.18
N THR A 45 1.32 -12.69 26.38
CA THR A 45 2.59 -13.34 26.01
C THR A 45 3.15 -12.79 24.71
N THR A 46 4.44 -13.05 24.46
CA THR A 46 5.10 -12.75 23.18
C THR A 46 4.94 -13.88 22.16
N ASP A 47 4.11 -14.87 22.46
CA ASP A 47 3.86 -16.01 21.61
C ASP A 47 2.79 -15.70 20.55
N TYR A 48 3.02 -16.16 19.33
CA TYR A 48 2.08 -16.00 18.24
C TYR A 48 1.38 -17.33 17.93
N LEU A 49 0.05 -17.29 17.94
CA LEU A 49 -0.79 -18.41 17.53
C LEU A 49 -1.23 -18.22 16.08
N LYS A 50 -1.28 -19.32 15.34
CA LYS A 50 -1.82 -19.32 13.97
C LYS A 50 -3.33 -19.10 14.02
N VAL A 51 -3.81 -18.12 13.24
CA VAL A 51 -5.20 -17.72 13.16
C VAL A 51 -5.60 -17.52 11.68
N ASN A 52 -6.90 -17.61 11.40
CA ASN A 52 -7.42 -17.24 10.09
C ASN A 52 -7.99 -15.81 10.16
N LEU A 53 -7.32 -14.88 9.50
CA LEU A 53 -7.72 -13.46 9.41
C LEU A 53 -7.99 -13.03 7.96
N ALA A 54 -8.01 -13.97 7.01
CA ALA A 54 -8.04 -13.65 5.58
C ALA A 54 -9.26 -12.83 5.15
N ASP A 55 -10.37 -12.95 5.85
CA ASP A 55 -11.63 -12.25 5.58
C ASP A 55 -11.84 -11.02 6.48
N GLU A 56 -10.87 -10.69 7.33
CA GLU A 56 -10.96 -9.51 8.19
C GLU A 56 -10.71 -8.23 7.38
N SER A 57 -11.75 -7.41 7.23
CA SER A 57 -11.68 -6.13 6.52
C SER A 57 -11.10 -5.03 7.40
N ALA A 58 -10.37 -4.12 6.79
CA ALA A 58 -9.90 -2.89 7.41
C ALA A 58 -9.68 -1.81 6.33
N ALA A 59 -9.64 -0.55 6.76
CA ALA A 59 -9.34 0.58 5.88
C ALA A 59 -7.99 0.37 5.18
N CYS A 60 -7.98 0.48 3.85
CA CYS A 60 -6.77 0.28 3.04
C CYS A 60 -6.60 1.38 1.99
N GLY A 61 -5.35 1.57 1.54
CA GLY A 61 -4.98 2.61 0.59
C GLY A 61 -5.25 2.29 -0.88
N LEU A 62 -5.78 1.11 -1.21
CA LEU A 62 -6.05 0.73 -2.61
C LEU A 62 -7.03 1.70 -3.29
N GLY A 63 -8.02 2.18 -2.54
CA GLY A 63 -8.96 3.19 -3.02
C GLY A 63 -8.27 4.47 -3.53
N ARG A 64 -7.14 4.88 -2.95
CA ARG A 64 -6.38 6.04 -3.46
C ARG A 64 -5.79 5.77 -4.84
N LEU A 65 -5.24 4.58 -5.09
CA LEU A 65 -4.73 4.22 -6.42
C LEU A 65 -5.85 4.18 -7.46
N GLU A 66 -7.02 3.67 -7.09
CA GLU A 66 -8.21 3.68 -7.97
C GLU A 66 -8.66 5.10 -8.30
N TRP A 67 -8.66 6.01 -7.32
CA TRP A 67 -8.98 7.42 -7.59
C TRP A 67 -7.92 8.10 -8.45
N TYR A 68 -6.63 7.81 -8.23
CA TYR A 68 -5.58 8.30 -9.14
C TYR A 68 -5.77 7.77 -10.56
N LEU A 69 -6.13 6.49 -10.72
CA LEU A 69 -6.44 5.91 -12.02
C LEU A 69 -7.58 6.69 -12.71
N ARG A 70 -8.70 6.92 -12.01
CA ARG A 70 -9.84 7.70 -12.53
C ARG A 70 -9.48 9.15 -12.86
N MET A 71 -8.62 9.78 -12.07
CA MET A 71 -8.14 11.14 -12.33
C MET A 71 -7.21 11.19 -13.55
N LEU A 72 -6.41 10.16 -13.78
CA LEU A 72 -5.61 10.04 -15.01
C LEU A 72 -6.52 9.82 -16.24
N GLU A 73 -7.53 8.95 -16.12
CA GLU A 73 -8.52 8.67 -17.16
C GLU A 73 -9.32 9.91 -17.58
N SER A 74 -9.54 10.85 -16.68
CA SER A 74 -10.22 12.11 -17.01
C SER A 74 -9.39 13.04 -17.91
N GLY A 75 -8.07 12.79 -18.02
CA GLY A 75 -7.13 13.65 -18.74
C GLY A 75 -6.75 14.94 -17.99
N GLU A 76 -7.43 15.26 -16.88
CA GLU A 76 -7.18 16.48 -16.10
C GLU A 76 -5.91 16.40 -15.25
N VAL A 77 -5.46 15.18 -14.90
CA VAL A 77 -4.29 14.92 -14.05
C VAL A 77 -3.31 14.05 -14.83
N LYS A 78 -2.02 14.41 -14.77
CA LYS A 78 -0.91 13.61 -15.33
C LYS A 78 0.12 13.34 -14.23
N LEU A 79 0.86 12.23 -14.34
CA LEU A 79 1.88 11.87 -13.35
C LEU A 79 2.99 12.93 -13.20
N ASP A 80 3.32 13.62 -14.27
CA ASP A 80 4.38 14.63 -14.28
C ASP A 80 3.90 16.05 -13.91
N ASP A 81 2.58 16.24 -13.73
CA ASP A 81 2.02 17.51 -13.26
C ASP A 81 2.67 17.90 -11.92
N LYS A 82 3.11 19.16 -11.84
CA LYS A 82 3.70 19.70 -10.61
C LYS A 82 2.64 20.29 -9.73
N GLN A 83 2.65 19.87 -8.46
CA GLN A 83 1.79 20.38 -7.41
C GLN A 83 2.62 21.05 -6.33
N GLU A 84 2.19 22.24 -5.91
CA GLU A 84 2.79 22.94 -4.78
C GLU A 84 2.13 22.46 -3.49
N THR A 85 2.89 21.86 -2.59
CA THR A 85 2.40 21.37 -1.29
C THR A 85 2.69 22.36 -0.15
N GLY A 86 3.49 23.39 -0.42
CA GLY A 86 3.91 24.35 0.59
C GLY A 86 4.62 23.64 1.74
N ASN A 87 4.25 24.01 2.96
CA ASN A 87 4.75 23.38 4.18
C ASN A 87 4.01 22.06 4.55
N GLY A 88 3.19 21.52 3.65
CA GLY A 88 2.45 20.27 3.90
C GLY A 88 1.15 20.45 4.72
N VAL A 89 0.61 21.67 4.74
CA VAL A 89 -0.67 21.99 5.39
C VAL A 89 -1.57 22.68 4.38
N LEU A 90 -2.78 22.16 4.21
CA LEU A 90 -3.83 22.72 3.35
C LEU A 90 -5.11 22.89 4.16
N VAL A 91 -5.60 24.12 4.24
CA VAL A 91 -6.90 24.43 4.85
C VAL A 91 -7.97 24.50 3.76
N VAL A 92 -9.06 23.77 3.93
CA VAL A 92 -10.18 23.68 2.99
C VAL A 92 -11.47 23.82 3.78
N GLY A 93 -12.12 24.97 3.69
CA GLY A 93 -13.27 25.29 4.53
C GLY A 93 -12.93 25.17 6.03
N ASN A 94 -13.59 24.26 6.73
CA ASN A 94 -13.34 23.97 8.15
C ASN A 94 -12.36 22.80 8.36
N ASP A 95 -11.84 22.22 7.29
CA ASP A 95 -10.95 21.06 7.35
C ASP A 95 -9.48 21.46 7.22
N THR A 96 -8.61 20.66 7.82
CA THR A 96 -7.16 20.80 7.65
C THR A 96 -6.58 19.47 7.21
N ILE A 97 -5.99 19.48 6.02
CA ILE A 97 -5.29 18.33 5.45
C ILE A 97 -3.80 18.52 5.68
N VAL A 98 -3.14 17.52 6.26
CA VAL A 98 -1.72 17.57 6.58
C VAL A 98 -0.97 16.41 5.93
N ASP A 99 0.24 16.69 5.45
CA ASP A 99 1.19 15.68 5.01
C ASP A 99 2.01 15.17 6.20
N ASP A 100 2.57 13.97 6.09
CA ASP A 100 3.34 13.34 7.18
C ASP A 100 4.57 14.15 7.60
N ASN A 101 5.13 14.92 6.67
CA ASN A 101 6.33 15.71 6.87
C ASN A 101 6.08 17.21 7.15
N TRP A 102 4.85 17.64 7.44
CA TRP A 102 4.50 19.04 7.63
C TRP A 102 5.35 19.74 8.71
N ARG A 103 5.73 19.01 9.78
CA ARG A 103 6.62 19.53 10.83
C ARG A 103 8.07 19.69 10.37
N ARG A 104 8.43 19.11 9.23
CA ARG A 104 9.77 19.20 8.62
C ARG A 104 9.81 20.12 7.40
N GLY A 105 8.74 20.89 7.16
CA GLY A 105 8.67 21.90 6.10
C GLY A 105 7.93 21.49 4.84
N GLY A 106 7.26 20.31 4.84
CA GLY A 106 6.49 19.82 3.70
C GLY A 106 7.36 19.29 2.55
N TYR A 107 6.73 19.03 1.42
CA TYR A 107 7.40 18.52 0.21
C TYR A 107 7.71 19.59 -0.82
N GLY A 108 7.19 20.84 -0.65
CA GLY A 108 7.33 21.91 -1.63
C GLY A 108 6.68 21.57 -2.96
N LYS A 109 7.38 21.82 -4.07
CA LYS A 109 6.86 21.56 -5.42
C LYS A 109 7.31 20.18 -5.92
N ILE A 110 6.37 19.26 -6.03
CA ILE A 110 6.61 17.87 -6.45
C ILE A 110 5.70 17.43 -7.60
N SER A 111 6.04 16.33 -8.28
CA SER A 111 5.16 15.72 -9.28
C SER A 111 4.09 14.87 -8.61
N VAL A 112 2.96 14.64 -9.30
CA VAL A 112 1.92 13.69 -8.87
C VAL A 112 2.52 12.31 -8.64
N LYS A 113 3.43 11.84 -9.50
CA LYS A 113 4.16 10.57 -9.33
C LYS A 113 4.93 10.52 -8.00
N THR A 114 5.62 11.60 -7.66
CA THR A 114 6.34 11.73 -6.38
C THR A 114 5.35 11.73 -5.21
N ALA A 115 4.23 12.43 -5.37
CA ALA A 115 3.19 12.47 -4.34
C ALA A 115 2.56 11.10 -4.06
N ILE A 116 2.32 10.29 -5.10
CA ILE A 116 1.89 8.88 -4.96
C ILE A 116 2.96 8.11 -4.18
N ALA A 117 4.24 8.26 -4.55
CA ALA A 117 5.35 7.52 -3.93
C ALA A 117 5.58 7.86 -2.44
N HIS A 118 5.10 9.02 -1.99
CA HIS A 118 5.22 9.47 -0.60
C HIS A 118 3.89 9.62 0.13
N ASN A 119 2.78 9.15 -0.45
CA ASN A 119 1.42 9.25 0.12
C ASN A 119 1.04 10.69 0.53
N VAL A 120 1.37 11.68 -0.31
CA VAL A 120 1.19 13.10 0.00
C VAL A 120 -0.29 13.49 -0.05
N ASN A 121 -0.86 13.79 1.10
CA ASN A 121 -2.28 14.05 1.28
C ASN A 121 -2.74 15.32 0.57
N THR A 122 -1.94 16.40 0.67
CA THR A 122 -2.27 17.71 0.06
C THR A 122 -2.33 17.61 -1.47
N THR A 123 -1.42 16.86 -2.10
CA THR A 123 -1.46 16.63 -3.55
C THR A 123 -2.64 15.76 -3.94
N TYR A 124 -2.91 14.68 -3.20
CA TYR A 124 -4.06 13.82 -3.47
C TYR A 124 -5.37 14.61 -3.46
N PHE A 125 -5.59 15.43 -2.42
CA PHE A 125 -6.75 16.28 -2.33
C PHE A 125 -6.85 17.28 -3.49
N LYS A 126 -5.75 17.96 -3.85
CA LYS A 126 -5.73 18.92 -4.95
C LYS A 126 -6.07 18.27 -6.30
N CYS A 127 -5.60 17.04 -6.53
CA CYS A 127 -5.97 16.28 -7.72
C CYS A 127 -7.47 15.93 -7.73
N LEU A 128 -8.03 15.49 -6.59
CA LEU A 128 -9.47 15.24 -6.46
C LEU A 128 -10.27 16.51 -6.70
N SER A 129 -9.88 17.63 -6.08
CA SER A 129 -10.57 18.91 -6.22
C SER A 129 -10.55 19.43 -7.66
N LYS A 130 -9.43 19.24 -8.36
CA LYS A 130 -9.30 19.62 -9.78
C LYS A 130 -10.30 18.89 -10.67
N VAL A 131 -10.54 17.60 -10.43
CA VAL A 131 -11.38 16.75 -11.28
C VAL A 131 -12.87 16.80 -10.84
N TYR A 132 -13.13 16.82 -9.54
CA TYR A 132 -14.48 16.63 -9.01
C TYR A 132 -15.08 17.85 -8.33
N GLY A 133 -14.33 18.94 -8.17
CA GLY A 133 -14.70 20.10 -7.37
C GLY A 133 -14.42 19.88 -5.86
N GLU A 134 -14.31 20.98 -5.12
CA GLU A 134 -13.83 20.97 -3.73
C GLU A 134 -14.76 20.20 -2.78
N ASP A 135 -16.08 20.44 -2.86
CA ASP A 135 -17.05 19.78 -1.98
C ASP A 135 -17.01 18.26 -2.12
N LYS A 136 -17.03 17.77 -3.37
CA LYS A 136 -16.96 16.33 -3.63
C LYS A 136 -15.59 15.75 -3.29
N ALA A 137 -14.52 16.52 -3.44
CA ALA A 137 -13.18 16.09 -3.08
C ALA A 137 -13.04 15.85 -1.57
N ILE A 138 -13.71 16.63 -0.71
CA ILE A 138 -13.74 16.42 0.75
C ILE A 138 -14.35 15.05 1.07
N ASP A 139 -15.50 14.73 0.47
CA ASP A 139 -16.16 13.44 0.69
C ASP A 139 -15.33 12.27 0.21
N LEU A 140 -14.71 12.39 -0.99
CA LEU A 140 -13.88 11.36 -1.56
C LEU A 140 -12.56 11.16 -0.78
N PHE A 141 -11.97 12.25 -0.30
CA PHE A 141 -10.74 12.21 0.51
C PHE A 141 -10.95 11.49 1.84
N ARG A 142 -12.12 11.69 2.48
CA ARG A 142 -12.49 11.06 3.74
C ARG A 142 -12.97 9.62 3.58
N ARG A 143 -13.36 9.24 2.36
CA ARG A 143 -13.88 7.89 2.10
C ARG A 143 -12.74 6.89 2.10
N GLU A 144 -12.70 6.07 3.12
CA GLU A 144 -11.82 4.91 3.16
C GLU A 144 -12.54 3.69 2.57
N LYS A 145 -11.80 2.86 1.85
CA LYS A 145 -12.26 1.57 1.37
C LYS A 145 -11.81 0.53 2.37
N GLU A 146 -12.75 -0.22 2.92
CA GLU A 146 -12.47 -1.33 3.82
C GLU A 146 -12.42 -2.62 3.03
N LEU A 147 -11.29 -3.31 3.05
CA LEU A 147 -11.06 -4.55 2.32
C LEU A 147 -10.28 -5.53 3.19
N SER A 148 -10.59 -6.81 3.02
CA SER A 148 -9.74 -7.91 3.48
C SER A 148 -8.49 -8.04 2.60
N VAL A 149 -7.49 -8.80 3.04
CA VAL A 149 -6.27 -9.00 2.23
C VAL A 149 -6.58 -9.76 0.93
N THR A 150 -7.56 -10.65 0.95
CA THR A 150 -8.02 -11.38 -0.25
C THR A 150 -8.67 -10.45 -1.26
N GLU A 151 -9.50 -9.52 -0.81
CA GLU A 151 -10.13 -8.51 -1.66
C GLU A 151 -9.10 -7.54 -2.23
N ILE A 152 -8.13 -7.08 -1.42
CA ILE A 152 -7.02 -6.22 -1.91
C ILE A 152 -6.28 -6.90 -3.06
N ALA A 153 -5.92 -8.19 -2.91
CA ALA A 153 -5.18 -8.90 -3.95
C ALA A 153 -5.98 -9.03 -5.25
N LYS A 154 -7.26 -9.39 -5.17
CA LYS A 154 -8.15 -9.52 -6.31
C LYS A 154 -8.39 -8.18 -6.98
N GLU A 155 -8.72 -7.14 -6.22
CA GLU A 155 -8.96 -5.82 -6.79
C GLU A 155 -7.72 -5.22 -7.43
N LEU A 156 -6.53 -5.38 -6.83
CA LEU A 156 -5.28 -4.95 -7.44
C LEU A 156 -5.08 -5.64 -8.79
N LYS A 157 -5.30 -6.97 -8.86
CA LYS A 157 -5.26 -7.73 -10.10
C LYS A 157 -6.25 -7.17 -11.11
N ASP A 158 -7.53 -7.12 -10.76
CA ASP A 158 -8.63 -6.86 -11.69
C ASP A 158 -8.70 -5.39 -12.13
N SER A 159 -8.41 -4.45 -11.22
CA SER A 159 -8.52 -3.01 -11.50
C SER A 159 -7.27 -2.41 -12.15
N ILE A 160 -6.09 -3.02 -11.97
CA ILE A 160 -4.82 -2.44 -12.40
C ILE A 160 -3.96 -3.41 -13.23
N LEU A 161 -3.72 -4.64 -12.73
CA LEU A 161 -2.66 -5.47 -13.31
C LEU A 161 -3.02 -6.09 -14.65
N ILE A 162 -4.26 -6.60 -14.80
CA ILE A 162 -4.72 -7.24 -16.05
C ILE A 162 -5.15 -6.22 -17.11
N ARG A 163 -5.28 -4.96 -16.75
CA ARG A 163 -5.57 -3.89 -17.70
C ARG A 163 -4.37 -3.63 -18.61
N ASN A 164 -4.68 -3.45 -19.91
CA ASN A 164 -3.70 -3.16 -20.96
C ASN A 164 -4.03 -1.79 -21.58
N ASP A 165 -3.87 -0.73 -20.78
CA ASP A 165 -4.07 0.65 -21.19
C ASP A 165 -3.03 1.58 -20.53
N GLU A 166 -2.83 2.77 -21.11
CA GLU A 166 -1.82 3.72 -20.66
C GLU A 166 -2.02 4.24 -19.24
N TYR A 167 -3.26 4.27 -18.74
CA TYR A 167 -3.57 4.75 -17.40
C TYR A 167 -3.20 3.73 -16.34
N ALA A 168 -3.54 2.46 -16.58
CA ALA A 168 -3.10 1.36 -15.72
C ALA A 168 -1.57 1.25 -15.72
N ASP A 169 -0.91 1.41 -16.86
CA ASP A 169 0.57 1.40 -16.96
C ASP A 169 1.19 2.59 -16.22
N SER A 170 0.53 3.74 -16.22
CA SER A 170 0.92 4.89 -15.40
C SER A 170 0.87 4.56 -13.91
N ILE A 171 -0.20 3.92 -13.43
CA ILE A 171 -0.30 3.47 -12.03
C ILE A 171 0.76 2.42 -11.71
N LYS A 172 0.97 1.42 -12.58
CA LYS A 172 2.06 0.41 -12.42
C LYS A 172 3.43 1.09 -12.31
N SER A 173 3.69 2.10 -13.15
CA SER A 173 4.91 2.92 -13.08
C SER A 173 5.05 3.70 -11.78
N ALA A 174 3.95 4.26 -11.26
CA ALA A 174 3.96 4.93 -9.96
C ALA A 174 4.19 3.95 -8.80
N MET A 175 3.61 2.75 -8.86
CA MET A 175 3.87 1.68 -7.88
C MET A 175 5.32 1.20 -7.91
N ARG A 176 5.96 1.12 -9.10
CA ARG A 176 7.40 0.83 -9.17
C ARG A 176 8.22 1.97 -8.59
N TYR A 177 7.87 3.21 -8.89
CA TYR A 177 8.53 4.40 -8.34
C TYR A 177 8.39 4.49 -6.82
N PHE A 178 7.26 4.05 -6.26
CA PHE A 178 7.06 3.92 -4.82
C PHE A 178 8.11 3.01 -4.16
N ILE A 179 8.49 1.90 -4.81
CA ILE A 179 9.54 0.99 -4.34
C ILE A 179 10.93 1.62 -4.49
N THR A 180 11.24 2.22 -5.64
CA THR A 180 12.60 2.69 -5.92
C THR A 180 12.94 4.02 -5.27
N ASN A 181 11.98 4.91 -5.12
CA ASN A 181 12.19 6.31 -4.73
C ASN A 181 11.33 6.77 -3.54
N GLY A 182 10.27 6.02 -3.21
CA GLY A 182 9.28 6.38 -2.20
C GLY A 182 9.41 5.61 -0.89
N LEU A 183 8.27 5.43 -0.24
CA LEU A 183 8.16 4.80 1.08
C LEU A 183 8.37 3.28 1.05
N GLY A 184 8.30 2.63 -0.11
CA GLY A 184 8.35 1.17 -0.26
C GLY A 184 9.74 0.57 -0.43
N LYS A 185 10.83 1.32 -0.25
CA LYS A 185 12.22 0.86 -0.49
C LYS A 185 12.59 -0.44 0.23
N SER A 186 11.98 -0.69 1.38
CA SER A 186 12.22 -1.92 2.15
C SER A 186 11.76 -3.20 1.43
N ALA A 187 10.91 -3.09 0.41
CA ALA A 187 10.48 -4.22 -0.43
C ALA A 187 11.36 -4.45 -1.66
N ASP A 188 12.32 -3.56 -1.95
CA ASP A 188 13.17 -3.74 -3.14
C ASP A 188 14.06 -4.97 -2.99
N CYS A 189 14.07 -5.81 -4.03
CA CYS A 189 14.76 -7.10 -4.06
C CYS A 189 15.81 -7.10 -5.16
N GLU A 190 16.95 -7.71 -4.88
CA GLU A 190 17.95 -8.00 -5.91
C GLU A 190 17.43 -9.10 -6.85
N GLY A 191 17.60 -8.91 -8.15
CA GLY A 191 17.21 -9.89 -9.17
C GLY A 191 15.74 -9.91 -9.57
N VAL A 192 14.83 -9.30 -8.78
CA VAL A 192 13.40 -9.26 -9.09
C VAL A 192 12.86 -7.85 -8.89
N LYS A 193 12.35 -7.22 -9.94
CA LYS A 193 11.69 -5.92 -9.82
C LYS A 193 10.33 -6.07 -9.16
N VAL A 194 10.16 -5.48 -7.99
CA VAL A 194 8.88 -5.41 -7.26
C VAL A 194 8.23 -4.06 -7.50
N ALA A 195 6.91 -4.02 -7.65
CA ALA A 195 6.13 -2.79 -7.61
C ALA A 195 5.05 -2.93 -6.53
N GLY A 196 4.74 -1.86 -5.81
CA GLY A 196 3.80 -1.94 -4.71
C GLY A 196 3.37 -0.59 -4.17
N TYR A 197 2.52 -0.64 -3.17
CA TYR A 197 2.01 0.54 -2.48
C TYR A 197 1.68 0.18 -1.02
N SER A 198 1.55 1.18 -0.17
CA SER A 198 1.26 0.93 1.24
C SER A 198 0.28 1.94 1.83
N ASN A 199 -0.38 1.54 2.89
CA ASN A 199 -1.18 2.40 3.73
C ASN A 199 -0.86 2.17 5.20
N THR A 200 -0.89 3.25 5.98
CA THR A 200 -0.79 3.21 7.43
C THR A 200 -1.95 4.00 7.99
N THR A 201 -2.91 3.32 8.61
CA THR A 201 -4.13 3.92 9.16
C THR A 201 -4.11 3.83 10.68
N MET A 202 -4.32 4.96 11.36
CA MET A 202 -4.54 4.97 12.79
C MET A 202 -6.02 4.66 13.08
N THR A 203 -6.29 3.55 13.75
CA THR A 203 -7.65 3.06 14.03
C THR A 203 -8.19 3.46 15.40
N GLY A 204 -7.56 4.43 16.06
CA GLY A 204 -7.90 4.93 17.39
C GLY A 204 -7.05 4.33 18.50
N ASN A 205 -7.04 4.98 19.68
CA ASN A 205 -6.30 4.52 20.87
C ASN A 205 -4.84 4.11 20.62
N ASN A 206 -4.16 4.84 19.71
CA ASN A 206 -2.78 4.56 19.31
C ASN A 206 -2.58 3.18 18.66
N ASN A 207 -3.63 2.61 18.06
CA ASN A 207 -3.57 1.40 17.25
C ASN A 207 -3.44 1.74 15.77
N TYR A 208 -2.70 0.91 15.05
CA TYR A 208 -2.40 1.11 13.63
C TYR A 208 -2.65 -0.15 12.82
N THR A 209 -3.29 -0.01 11.68
CA THR A 209 -3.34 -1.00 10.62
C THR A 209 -2.31 -0.61 9.55
N LEU A 210 -1.46 -1.54 9.20
CA LEU A 210 -0.37 -1.40 8.24
C LEU A 210 -0.62 -2.35 7.09
N ASP A 211 -0.87 -1.81 5.89
CA ASP A 211 -1.07 -2.60 4.67
C ASP A 211 0.05 -2.34 3.68
N PHE A 212 0.60 -3.41 3.14
CA PHE A 212 1.51 -3.36 2.00
C PHE A 212 1.04 -4.39 0.97
N TYR A 213 0.82 -3.94 -0.24
CA TYR A 213 0.47 -4.79 -1.36
C TYR A 213 1.39 -4.53 -2.54
N ALA A 214 1.85 -5.61 -3.13
CA ALA A 214 2.84 -5.59 -4.18
C ALA A 214 2.56 -6.66 -5.22
N TYR A 215 3.13 -6.46 -6.40
CA TYR A 215 3.18 -7.48 -7.43
C TYR A 215 4.60 -7.62 -7.98
N PHE A 216 4.89 -8.79 -8.50
CA PHE A 216 6.18 -9.10 -9.11
C PHE A 216 6.07 -10.29 -10.07
N PRO A 217 7.02 -10.43 -11.05
CA PRO A 217 7.95 -9.38 -11.50
C PRO A 217 7.21 -8.15 -12.06
N TYR A 218 7.80 -6.96 -11.95
CA TYR A 218 7.20 -5.73 -12.47
C TYR A 218 6.90 -5.78 -13.97
N ASP A 219 7.88 -6.28 -14.76
CA ASP A 219 7.79 -6.27 -16.22
C ASP A 219 6.76 -7.30 -16.76
N LYS A 220 6.46 -8.34 -16.00
CA LYS A 220 5.45 -9.36 -16.31
C LYS A 220 4.82 -9.85 -15.00
N PRO A 221 3.76 -9.18 -14.53
CA PRO A 221 3.11 -9.53 -13.27
C PRO A 221 2.66 -10.98 -13.23
N ALA A 222 3.17 -11.76 -12.29
CA ALA A 222 2.81 -13.16 -12.07
C ALA A 222 2.18 -13.40 -10.69
N TYR A 223 2.59 -12.62 -9.69
CA TYR A 223 2.12 -12.77 -8.32
C TYR A 223 1.74 -11.45 -7.70
N VAL A 224 0.67 -11.47 -6.87
CA VAL A 224 0.35 -10.41 -5.91
C VAL A 224 0.65 -10.92 -4.51
N VAL A 225 1.30 -10.11 -3.70
CA VAL A 225 1.49 -10.33 -2.27
C VAL A 225 0.83 -9.20 -1.51
N VAL A 226 0.02 -9.54 -0.51
CA VAL A 226 -0.54 -8.58 0.43
C VAL A 226 -0.11 -8.96 1.83
N VAL A 227 0.44 -8.00 2.57
CA VAL A 227 0.82 -8.12 3.98
C VAL A 227 0.05 -7.07 4.77
N ARG A 228 -0.71 -7.51 5.76
CA ARG A 228 -1.35 -6.65 6.76
C ARG A 228 -0.78 -6.94 8.13
N MET A 229 -0.49 -5.91 8.89
CA MET A 229 -0.15 -6.02 10.31
C MET A 229 -0.97 -5.04 11.13
N LYS A 230 -1.32 -5.43 12.35
CA LYS A 230 -1.89 -4.53 13.35
C LYS A 230 -0.90 -4.40 14.50
N LYS A 231 -0.69 -3.19 14.97
CA LYS A 231 0.21 -2.92 16.10
C LYS A 231 -0.24 -1.72 16.90
N LYS A 232 0.22 -1.67 18.15
CA LYS A 232 0.04 -0.53 19.04
C LYS A 232 1.30 0.32 19.08
N GLY A 233 1.13 1.64 19.09
CA GLY A 233 2.21 2.59 19.27
C GLY A 233 3.07 2.84 18.04
N LEU A 234 3.91 3.85 18.17
CA LEU A 234 4.91 4.22 17.17
C LEU A 234 6.27 3.54 17.45
N PRO A 235 7.13 3.34 16.44
CA PRO A 235 6.90 3.66 15.04
C PRO A 235 5.88 2.73 14.37
N ALA A 236 5.11 3.25 13.40
CA ALA A 236 4.17 2.50 12.60
C ALA A 236 4.33 2.92 11.13
N SER A 237 4.79 2.00 10.29
CA SER A 237 5.07 2.25 8.87
C SER A 237 4.91 0.99 8.05
N ALA A 238 3.86 0.94 7.24
CA ALA A 238 3.64 -0.18 6.32
C ALA A 238 4.75 -0.28 5.28
N GLY A 239 5.21 0.86 4.74
CA GLY A 239 6.31 0.93 3.78
C GLY A 239 7.67 0.48 4.32
N GLY A 240 7.86 0.46 5.65
CA GLY A 240 9.03 -0.12 6.29
C GLY A 240 8.79 -1.57 6.73
N MET A 241 7.77 -1.79 7.57
CA MET A 241 7.53 -3.04 8.29
C MET A 241 6.95 -4.14 7.39
N CYS A 242 5.77 -3.92 6.81
CA CYS A 242 5.14 -4.92 5.92
C CYS A 242 5.96 -5.12 4.63
N ALA A 243 6.57 -4.06 4.10
CA ALA A 243 7.45 -4.14 2.94
C ALA A 243 8.67 -5.07 3.17
N SER A 244 9.22 -5.10 4.38
CA SER A 244 10.33 -5.99 4.73
C SER A 244 9.94 -7.48 4.66
N VAL A 245 8.69 -7.81 4.97
CA VAL A 245 8.15 -9.17 4.81
C VAL A 245 8.09 -9.55 3.33
N VAL A 246 7.59 -8.65 2.49
CA VAL A 246 7.55 -8.87 1.02
C VAL A 246 8.95 -9.16 0.49
N ARG A 247 9.96 -8.38 0.90
CA ARG A 247 11.36 -8.61 0.50
C ARG A 247 11.87 -10.00 0.84
N ARG A 248 11.43 -10.58 1.97
CA ARG A 248 11.83 -11.94 2.40
C ARG A 248 11.13 -13.03 1.56
N ILE A 249 9.90 -12.76 1.11
CA ILE A 249 9.06 -13.72 0.40
C ILE A 249 9.44 -13.82 -1.09
N VAL A 250 9.64 -12.67 -1.76
CA VAL A 250 9.78 -12.57 -3.22
C VAL A 250 10.87 -13.47 -3.80
N PRO A 251 12.12 -13.51 -3.27
CA PRO A 251 13.17 -14.36 -3.84
C PRO A 251 12.84 -15.84 -3.79
N ASP A 252 12.11 -16.28 -2.76
CA ASP A 252 11.76 -17.69 -2.59
C ASP A 252 10.63 -18.15 -3.50
N ILE A 253 9.69 -17.24 -3.81
CA ILE A 253 8.65 -17.52 -4.81
C ILE A 253 9.26 -17.60 -6.20
N CYS A 254 10.13 -16.65 -6.55
CA CYS A 254 10.74 -16.61 -7.89
C CYS A 254 11.63 -17.81 -8.19
N LYS A 255 12.29 -18.42 -7.18
CA LYS A 255 13.07 -19.65 -7.36
C LYS A 255 12.22 -20.89 -7.72
N GLN A 256 10.91 -20.84 -7.55
CA GLN A 256 10.02 -21.96 -7.88
C GLN A 256 9.44 -21.86 -9.29
N ILE A 257 9.72 -20.76 -10.00
CA ILE A 257 9.24 -20.48 -11.37
C ILE A 257 10.25 -21.00 -12.40
N HIS A 258 11.47 -21.35 -11.98
CA HIS A 258 12.54 -21.93 -12.79
C HIS A 258 12.78 -23.38 -12.40
#